data_d756433b04886a9dfc4b527655629e28
#
_entry.id   d756433b04886a9dfc4b527655629e28
#
_cell.length_a   1.000
_cell.length_b   1.000
_cell.length_c   1.000
_cell.angle_alpha   90.00
_cell.angle_beta   90.00
_cell.angle_gamma   90.00
#
_symmetry.space_group_name_H-M   'P 1'
#
loop_
_entity.id
_entity.type
_entity.pdbx_description
1 polymer ?
#
loop_
_entity_poly.entity_id
_entity_poly.type
_entity_poly.pdbx_seq_one_letter_code
_entity_poly.pdbx_strand_id
1 'polypeptide(L)'
;MKYNRLLVGVAMTLSAMVMKAEIKLPLMFGDNMVMQRNSDCNIWGTADALKTVKITTSWNGKTYKVKVGDDGKWKLKISTPDAGGPYHIRLSDGKALTLHNILIGEVWICSGQSNMEMPMKGFKAQPVDGALQELMTGADSNLRLFTVSRNARLQAVDTLQGKWNAADTESIRQFSATAYYFGSTLRKSLRIPVGLIVTSWGGSACEAWMSSDWLKAFPDVKLPTNEKDVDKLAQRCPTALYNGMLHPFSVW
;
A
#
# COMPACT_ATOMS: atom_id res chain seq x y z
N MET A 1 62.30 -24.56 42.10
CA MET A 1 60.80 -24.41 42.05
C MET A 1 60.45 -23.81 40.71
N LYS A 2 59.84 -24.63 39.81
CA LYS A 2 59.40 -24.17 38.46
C LYS A 2 57.91 -23.98 38.50
N TYR A 3 57.41 -22.76 38.27
CA TYR A 3 55.97 -22.47 38.15
C TYR A 3 55.52 -22.66 36.69
N ASN A 4 54.73 -23.68 36.41
CA ASN A 4 54.01 -23.86 35.17
C ASN A 4 52.78 -22.93 35.20
N ARG A 5 52.76 -21.96 34.27
CA ARG A 5 51.57 -21.14 33.99
C ARG A 5 50.71 -21.86 32.95
N LEU A 6 49.59 -22.36 33.36
CA LEU A 6 48.53 -22.90 32.49
C LEU A 6 47.78 -21.73 31.88
N LEU A 7 47.90 -21.50 30.58
CA LEU A 7 47.07 -20.55 29.82
C LEU A 7 45.76 -21.27 29.43
N VAL A 8 44.67 -20.93 30.10
CA VAL A 8 43.34 -21.37 29.70
C VAL A 8 42.82 -20.36 28.65
N GLY A 9 42.83 -20.75 27.39
CA GLY A 9 42.22 -20.00 26.30
C GLY A 9 40.70 -20.19 26.32
N VAL A 10 39.97 -19.16 26.69
CA VAL A 10 38.50 -19.13 26.54
C VAL A 10 38.19 -18.80 25.08
N ALA A 11 37.80 -19.79 24.30
CA ALA A 11 37.24 -19.60 22.97
C ALA A 11 35.78 -19.07 23.12
N MET A 12 35.59 -17.76 22.95
CA MET A 12 34.25 -17.18 22.78
C MET A 12 33.72 -17.55 21.40
N THR A 13 32.87 -18.56 21.34
CA THR A 13 32.04 -18.82 20.14
C THR A 13 30.97 -17.72 20.04
N LEU A 14 31.21 -16.74 19.15
CA LEU A 14 30.18 -15.80 18.73
C LEU A 14 29.13 -16.58 17.92
N SER A 15 28.07 -17.03 18.58
CA SER A 15 26.87 -17.48 17.89
C SER A 15 26.21 -16.25 17.26
N ALA A 16 26.48 -15.98 15.99
CA ALA A 16 25.69 -15.04 15.23
C ALA A 16 24.26 -15.59 15.19
N MET A 17 23.36 -15.03 16.01
CA MET A 17 21.93 -15.23 15.84
C MET A 17 21.58 -14.64 14.47
N VAL A 18 21.51 -15.50 13.46
CA VAL A 18 20.93 -15.16 12.17
C VAL A 18 19.45 -14.87 12.44
N MET A 19 19.12 -13.61 12.67
CA MET A 19 17.72 -13.15 12.68
C MET A 19 17.16 -13.47 11.30
N LYS A 20 16.35 -14.53 11.23
CA LYS A 20 15.70 -14.98 10.01
C LYS A 20 14.67 -13.93 9.64
N ALA A 21 14.93 -13.14 8.61
CA ALA A 21 13.98 -12.15 8.15
C ALA A 21 12.77 -12.88 7.56
N GLU A 22 11.59 -12.55 8.05
CA GLU A 22 10.30 -13.04 7.54
C GLU A 22 9.92 -12.23 6.29
N ILE A 23 9.16 -12.83 5.36
CA ILE A 23 8.58 -12.08 4.24
C ILE A 23 7.79 -10.89 4.77
N LYS A 24 8.17 -9.68 4.35
CA LYS A 24 7.43 -8.44 4.65
C LYS A 24 6.90 -7.86 3.35
N LEU A 25 5.63 -7.46 3.38
CA LEU A 25 4.93 -6.85 2.27
C LEU A 25 4.61 -5.38 2.60
N PRO A 26 4.58 -4.47 1.60
CA PRO A 26 3.90 -3.20 1.75
C PRO A 26 2.45 -3.39 2.19
N LEU A 27 1.94 -2.50 3.04
CA LEU A 27 0.60 -2.66 3.64
C LEU A 27 -0.56 -2.60 2.63
N MET A 28 -0.31 -2.18 1.40
CA MET A 28 -1.28 -2.30 0.31
C MET A 28 -1.56 -3.75 -0.09
N PHE A 29 -0.61 -4.67 0.19
CA PHE A 29 -0.80 -6.12 0.05
C PHE A 29 -1.19 -6.71 1.40
N GLY A 30 -2.46 -6.98 1.58
CA GLY A 30 -2.97 -7.49 2.84
C GLY A 30 -4.31 -8.19 2.66
N ASP A 31 -4.85 -8.68 3.76
CA ASP A 31 -6.20 -9.23 3.79
C ASP A 31 -7.21 -8.20 3.30
N ASN A 32 -8.27 -8.67 2.65
CA ASN A 32 -9.36 -7.87 2.08
C ASN A 32 -8.97 -6.97 0.89
N MET A 33 -7.75 -7.03 0.35
CA MET A 33 -7.37 -6.23 -0.82
C MET A 33 -8.18 -6.61 -2.06
N VAL A 34 -8.26 -5.66 -3.00
CA VAL A 34 -8.72 -5.92 -4.37
C VAL A 34 -7.53 -5.80 -5.30
N MET A 35 -7.41 -6.73 -6.24
CA MET A 35 -6.44 -6.66 -7.33
C MET A 35 -7.15 -6.39 -8.64
N GLN A 36 -6.49 -5.64 -9.55
CA GLN A 36 -7.04 -5.35 -10.88
C GLN A 36 -7.27 -6.66 -11.64
N ARG A 37 -8.45 -6.81 -12.25
CA ARG A 37 -8.81 -7.98 -13.07
C ARG A 37 -8.12 -7.96 -14.43
N ASN A 38 -7.99 -9.13 -15.06
CA ASN A 38 -7.45 -9.32 -16.42
C ASN A 38 -6.12 -8.59 -16.63
N SER A 39 -5.22 -8.67 -15.64
CA SER A 39 -3.98 -7.88 -15.60
C SER A 39 -2.81 -8.70 -15.07
N ASP A 40 -1.61 -8.27 -15.40
CA ASP A 40 -0.37 -8.72 -14.77
C ASP A 40 0.00 -7.75 -13.66
N CYS A 41 -0.42 -8.07 -12.43
CA CYS A 41 -0.20 -7.23 -11.26
C CYS A 41 1.20 -7.48 -10.66
N ASN A 42 1.92 -6.41 -10.38
CA ASN A 42 3.16 -6.53 -9.62
C ASN A 42 2.85 -6.82 -8.14
N ILE A 43 3.65 -7.70 -7.55
CA ILE A 43 3.72 -7.89 -6.10
C ILE A 43 5.19 -7.88 -5.68
N TRP A 44 5.50 -7.23 -4.56
CA TRP A 44 6.89 -7.07 -4.08
C TRP A 44 6.94 -7.01 -2.57
N GLY A 45 8.16 -7.12 -2.06
CA GLY A 45 8.43 -7.04 -0.65
C GLY A 45 9.89 -7.29 -0.33
N THR A 46 10.16 -7.60 0.93
CA THR A 46 11.48 -7.99 1.41
C THR A 46 11.45 -9.37 2.04
N ALA A 47 12.58 -10.07 2.00
CA ALA A 47 12.82 -11.36 2.65
C ALA A 47 14.34 -11.53 2.85
N ASP A 48 14.76 -12.68 3.41
CA ASP A 48 16.19 -13.00 3.50
C ASP A 48 16.84 -13.00 2.10
N ALA A 49 17.99 -12.35 1.97
CA ALA A 49 18.75 -12.29 0.74
C ALA A 49 19.04 -13.69 0.16
N LEU A 50 19.08 -13.79 -1.17
CA LEU A 50 19.39 -15.00 -1.94
C LEU A 50 18.39 -16.14 -1.80
N LYS A 51 17.37 -16.03 -0.95
CA LYS A 51 16.29 -17.02 -0.88
C LYS A 51 15.37 -16.94 -2.09
N THR A 52 14.51 -17.94 -2.22
CA THR A 52 13.45 -17.96 -3.22
C THR A 52 12.11 -17.78 -2.54
N VAL A 53 11.40 -16.70 -2.88
CA VAL A 53 10.00 -16.52 -2.51
C VAL A 53 9.12 -17.25 -3.53
N LYS A 54 8.24 -18.10 -3.02
CA LYS A 54 7.19 -18.81 -3.78
C LYS A 54 5.86 -18.17 -3.50
N ILE A 55 5.07 -17.86 -4.53
CA ILE A 55 3.73 -17.27 -4.42
C ILE A 55 2.74 -18.18 -5.13
N THR A 56 1.78 -18.71 -4.40
CA THR A 56 0.71 -19.57 -4.95
C THR A 56 -0.61 -18.84 -4.85
N THR A 57 -1.33 -18.75 -5.95
CA THR A 57 -2.62 -18.08 -6.09
C THR A 57 -3.75 -19.09 -6.15
N SER A 58 -4.81 -18.88 -5.35
CA SER A 58 -5.92 -19.85 -5.25
C SER A 58 -6.86 -19.86 -6.46
N TRP A 59 -6.89 -18.80 -7.27
CA TRP A 59 -7.78 -18.72 -8.43
C TRP A 59 -7.40 -19.62 -9.61
N ASN A 60 -6.13 -20.06 -9.68
CA ASN A 60 -5.66 -20.95 -10.74
C ASN A 60 -4.67 -22.01 -10.26
N GLY A 61 -4.33 -22.03 -8.96
CA GLY A 61 -3.35 -22.97 -8.37
C GLY A 61 -1.89 -22.74 -8.83
N LYS A 62 -1.61 -21.68 -9.61
CA LYS A 62 -0.28 -21.43 -10.16
C LYS A 62 0.68 -20.99 -9.08
N THR A 63 1.90 -21.50 -9.14
CA THR A 63 3.00 -21.09 -8.27
C THR A 63 4.04 -20.32 -9.07
N TYR A 64 4.28 -19.09 -8.66
CA TYR A 64 5.30 -18.19 -9.16
C TYR A 64 6.52 -18.25 -8.24
N LYS A 65 7.71 -18.01 -8.78
CA LYS A 65 8.96 -18.02 -8.00
C LYS A 65 9.82 -16.81 -8.36
N VAL A 66 10.43 -16.20 -7.36
CA VAL A 66 11.38 -15.11 -7.54
C VAL A 66 12.55 -15.27 -6.57
N LYS A 67 13.77 -15.03 -7.05
CA LYS A 67 14.96 -14.97 -6.20
C LYS A 67 15.03 -13.59 -5.55
N VAL A 68 15.27 -13.56 -4.25
CA VAL A 68 15.49 -12.33 -3.48
C VAL A 68 16.86 -11.78 -3.83
N GLY A 69 16.96 -10.48 -4.08
CA GLY A 69 18.22 -9.81 -4.34
C GLY A 69 19.14 -9.75 -3.11
N ASP A 70 20.38 -9.34 -3.32
CA ASP A 70 21.35 -9.16 -2.24
C ASP A 70 20.94 -8.06 -1.24
N ASP A 71 20.13 -7.12 -1.71
CA ASP A 71 19.50 -6.05 -0.90
C ASP A 71 18.25 -6.50 -0.11
N GLY A 72 17.90 -7.79 -0.18
CA GLY A 72 16.73 -8.36 0.47
C GLY A 72 15.39 -8.02 -0.21
N LYS A 73 15.39 -7.37 -1.38
CA LYS A 73 14.17 -7.02 -2.13
C LYS A 73 13.83 -8.08 -3.18
N TRP A 74 12.54 -8.21 -3.44
CA TRP A 74 12.02 -9.04 -4.52
C TRP A 74 10.78 -8.41 -5.14
N LYS A 75 10.55 -8.65 -6.43
CA LYS A 75 9.37 -8.22 -7.19
C LYS A 75 9.09 -9.22 -8.29
N LEU A 76 7.81 -9.53 -8.51
CA LEU A 76 7.36 -10.35 -9.63
C LEU A 76 5.95 -9.95 -10.07
N LYS A 77 5.54 -10.44 -11.24
CA LYS A 77 4.17 -10.26 -11.75
C LYS A 77 3.36 -11.54 -11.54
N ILE A 78 2.11 -11.37 -11.11
CA ILE A 78 1.11 -12.43 -11.02
C ILE A 78 -0.08 -12.07 -11.90
N SER A 79 -0.53 -13.01 -12.71
CA SER A 79 -1.68 -12.78 -13.60
C SER A 79 -2.98 -12.99 -12.84
N THR A 80 -3.91 -12.06 -12.99
CA THR A 80 -5.25 -12.11 -12.43
C THR A 80 -6.27 -12.53 -13.48
N PRO A 81 -7.27 -13.34 -13.12
CA PRO A 81 -8.37 -13.70 -14.01
C PRO A 81 -9.40 -12.56 -14.11
N ASP A 82 -10.56 -12.84 -14.67
CA ASP A 82 -11.74 -11.99 -14.61
C ASP A 82 -12.22 -11.83 -13.15
N ALA A 83 -13.14 -10.89 -12.94
CA ALA A 83 -13.62 -10.51 -11.61
C ALA A 83 -14.20 -11.67 -10.82
N GLY A 84 -13.90 -11.73 -9.54
CA GLY A 84 -14.40 -12.77 -8.64
C GLY A 84 -13.71 -12.78 -7.27
N GLY A 85 -13.90 -13.85 -6.55
CA GLY A 85 -13.39 -14.07 -5.20
C GLY A 85 -14.49 -14.48 -4.22
N PRO A 86 -14.17 -14.63 -2.93
CA PRO A 86 -12.86 -14.36 -2.32
C PRO A 86 -11.81 -15.44 -2.61
N TYR A 87 -10.59 -14.99 -2.80
CA TYR A 87 -9.41 -15.82 -3.03
C TYR A 87 -8.41 -15.68 -1.88
N HIS A 88 -7.32 -16.44 -1.94
CA HIS A 88 -6.16 -16.27 -1.09
C HIS A 88 -4.85 -16.35 -1.90
N ILE A 89 -3.81 -15.69 -1.38
CA ILE A 89 -2.46 -15.75 -1.91
C ILE A 89 -1.54 -16.26 -0.80
N ARG A 90 -0.85 -17.37 -1.07
CA ARG A 90 0.12 -17.93 -0.15
C ARG A 90 1.54 -17.61 -0.61
N LEU A 91 2.30 -16.95 0.26
CA LEU A 91 3.72 -16.67 0.05
C LEU A 91 4.56 -17.57 0.97
N SER A 92 5.76 -17.97 0.53
CA SER A 92 6.69 -18.73 1.37
C SER A 92 8.13 -18.58 0.90
N ASP A 93 9.04 -18.36 1.84
CA ASP A 93 10.50 -18.47 1.70
C ASP A 93 11.08 -19.61 2.55
N GLY A 94 10.19 -20.50 3.02
CA GLY A 94 10.41 -21.54 4.02
C GLY A 94 9.41 -21.42 5.19
N LYS A 95 8.96 -20.19 5.52
CA LYS A 95 7.81 -19.91 6.39
C LYS A 95 6.64 -19.39 5.54
N ALA A 96 5.43 -19.80 5.85
CA ALA A 96 4.26 -19.40 5.07
C ALA A 96 3.62 -18.13 5.63
N LEU A 97 3.28 -17.19 4.73
CA LEU A 97 2.40 -16.06 4.95
C LEU A 97 1.20 -16.22 3.99
N THR A 98 -0.01 -16.10 4.49
CA THR A 98 -1.21 -16.17 3.65
C THR A 98 -2.00 -14.89 3.76
N LEU A 99 -2.36 -14.32 2.61
CA LEU A 99 -3.29 -13.20 2.49
C LEU A 99 -4.67 -13.76 2.18
N HIS A 100 -5.67 -13.35 2.93
CA HIS A 100 -7.02 -13.88 2.88
C HIS A 100 -8.02 -12.87 2.31
N ASN A 101 -9.16 -13.41 1.83
CA ASN A 101 -10.30 -12.62 1.39
C ASN A 101 -9.95 -11.62 0.27
N ILE A 102 -9.11 -12.06 -0.68
CA ILE A 102 -8.70 -11.27 -1.82
C ILE A 102 -9.81 -11.25 -2.87
N LEU A 103 -10.18 -10.09 -3.33
CA LEU A 103 -11.10 -9.93 -4.45
C LEU A 103 -10.33 -9.53 -5.71
N ILE A 104 -10.86 -9.90 -6.86
CA ILE A 104 -10.36 -9.47 -8.17
C ILE A 104 -11.49 -8.67 -8.83
N GLY A 105 -11.18 -7.44 -9.27
CA GLY A 105 -12.17 -6.51 -9.79
C GLY A 105 -11.55 -5.26 -10.37
N GLU A 106 -12.23 -4.13 -10.27
CA GLU A 106 -11.70 -2.82 -10.65
C GLU A 106 -11.02 -2.15 -9.46
N VAL A 107 -9.83 -1.57 -9.69
CA VAL A 107 -9.11 -0.82 -8.67
C VAL A 107 -8.90 0.62 -9.13
N TRP A 108 -9.30 1.57 -8.28
CA TRP A 108 -9.23 2.99 -8.58
C TRP A 108 -8.45 3.77 -7.52
N ILE A 109 -7.53 4.61 -7.97
CA ILE A 109 -6.80 5.55 -7.13
C ILE A 109 -7.55 6.88 -7.18
N CYS A 110 -8.02 7.32 -6.02
CA CYS A 110 -8.79 8.55 -5.82
C CYS A 110 -7.89 9.57 -5.11
N SER A 111 -7.30 10.49 -5.86
CA SER A 111 -6.35 11.46 -5.32
C SER A 111 -6.92 12.88 -5.40
N GLY A 112 -6.39 13.77 -4.56
CA GLY A 112 -6.74 15.19 -4.56
C GLY A 112 -6.55 15.87 -3.22
N GLN A 113 -7.25 16.99 -3.04
CA GLN A 113 -7.20 17.76 -1.81
C GLN A 113 -8.53 17.70 -1.02
N SER A 114 -8.99 18.79 -0.44
CA SER A 114 -10.10 18.83 0.52
C SER A 114 -11.41 18.16 0.05
N ASN A 115 -11.79 18.32 -1.22
CA ASN A 115 -13.02 17.67 -1.74
C ASN A 115 -12.88 16.14 -1.79
N MET A 116 -11.70 15.64 -2.16
CA MET A 116 -11.42 14.21 -2.13
C MET A 116 -11.20 13.70 -0.70
N GLU A 117 -10.73 14.54 0.20
CA GLU A 117 -10.48 14.15 1.60
C GLU A 117 -11.73 14.14 2.46
N MET A 118 -12.79 14.89 2.09
CA MET A 118 -14.01 15.03 2.89
C MET A 118 -14.62 13.67 3.22
N PRO A 119 -14.68 13.28 4.51
CA PRO A 119 -15.23 11.99 4.89
C PRO A 119 -16.75 11.96 4.78
N MET A 120 -17.36 10.78 4.66
CA MET A 120 -18.80 10.61 4.60
C MET A 120 -19.52 11.25 5.79
N LYS A 121 -18.91 11.27 6.97
CA LYS A 121 -19.45 11.98 8.16
C LYS A 121 -19.47 13.50 8.02
N GLY A 122 -18.86 14.05 6.97
CA GLY A 122 -18.64 15.48 6.79
C GLY A 122 -17.55 16.08 7.66
N PHE A 123 -17.23 17.34 7.41
CA PHE A 123 -16.45 18.18 8.32
C PHE A 123 -17.38 18.98 9.24
N LYS A 124 -16.80 19.68 10.23
CA LYS A 124 -17.58 20.55 11.13
C LYS A 124 -18.39 21.58 10.32
N ALA A 125 -19.70 21.60 10.52
CA ALA A 125 -20.65 22.46 9.81
C ALA A 125 -20.70 22.28 8.28
N GLN A 126 -20.20 21.15 7.77
CA GLN A 126 -20.21 20.78 6.36
C GLN A 126 -20.70 19.34 6.23
N PRO A 127 -22.02 19.10 6.29
CA PRO A 127 -22.59 17.76 6.11
C PRO A 127 -22.42 17.29 4.66
N VAL A 128 -22.42 15.98 4.47
CA VAL A 128 -22.51 15.35 3.16
C VAL A 128 -23.95 14.96 2.91
N ASP A 129 -24.50 15.38 1.78
CA ASP A 129 -25.86 15.04 1.40
C ASP A 129 -26.00 13.52 1.16
N GLY A 130 -27.12 12.93 1.61
CA GLY A 130 -27.37 11.49 1.54
C GLY A 130 -26.49 10.61 2.46
N ALA A 131 -25.57 11.18 3.25
CA ALA A 131 -24.67 10.40 4.10
C ALA A 131 -25.39 9.44 5.05
N LEU A 132 -26.46 9.88 5.69
CA LEU A 132 -27.22 9.02 6.62
C LEU A 132 -27.76 7.77 5.92
N GLN A 133 -28.32 7.93 4.72
CA GLN A 133 -28.83 6.82 3.91
C GLN A 133 -27.71 5.82 3.59
N GLU A 134 -26.56 6.29 3.13
CA GLU A 134 -25.42 5.40 2.80
C GLU A 134 -24.85 4.72 4.05
N LEU A 135 -24.82 5.38 5.20
CA LEU A 135 -24.37 4.77 6.46
C LEU A 135 -25.31 3.66 6.95
N MET A 136 -26.63 3.77 6.63
CA MET A 136 -27.61 2.77 7.01
C MET A 136 -27.70 1.59 6.04
N THR A 137 -27.48 1.83 4.74
CA THR A 137 -27.78 0.84 3.70
C THR A 137 -26.65 0.52 2.75
N GLY A 138 -25.53 1.24 2.84
CA GLY A 138 -24.42 1.17 1.89
C GLY A 138 -23.41 0.06 2.13
N ALA A 139 -23.63 -0.81 3.13
CA ALA A 139 -22.72 -1.92 3.40
C ALA A 139 -22.65 -2.89 2.20
N ASP A 140 -21.43 -3.11 1.67
CA ASP A 140 -21.17 -4.03 0.56
C ASP A 140 -19.78 -4.67 0.73
N SER A 141 -19.76 -5.97 0.93
CA SER A 141 -18.52 -6.73 1.08
C SER A 141 -17.67 -6.80 -0.21
N ASN A 142 -18.21 -6.45 -1.37
CA ASN A 142 -17.50 -6.37 -2.64
C ASN A 142 -17.02 -4.95 -2.98
N LEU A 143 -17.31 -3.96 -2.15
CA LEU A 143 -16.70 -2.64 -2.18
C LEU A 143 -15.64 -2.57 -1.09
N ARG A 144 -14.40 -2.32 -1.46
CA ARG A 144 -13.26 -2.29 -0.54
C ARG A 144 -12.62 -0.92 -0.52
N LEU A 145 -12.31 -0.47 0.67
CA LEU A 145 -11.88 0.89 0.97
C LEU A 145 -10.48 0.86 1.58
N PHE A 146 -9.55 1.61 0.99
CA PHE A 146 -8.20 1.80 1.51
C PHE A 146 -7.89 3.30 1.58
N THR A 147 -7.57 3.80 2.76
CA THR A 147 -7.11 5.18 2.93
C THR A 147 -5.62 5.20 3.21
N VAL A 148 -4.87 5.89 2.36
CA VAL A 148 -3.43 6.12 2.55
C VAL A 148 -3.23 7.15 3.65
N SER A 149 -2.42 6.80 4.66
CA SER A 149 -2.03 7.77 5.69
C SER A 149 -1.18 8.89 5.10
N ARG A 150 -1.40 10.12 5.57
CA ARG A 150 -0.64 11.30 5.14
C ARG A 150 0.86 11.09 5.38
N ASN A 151 1.66 11.28 4.35
CA ASN A 151 3.10 11.03 4.39
C ASN A 151 3.81 11.88 3.33
N ALA A 152 4.32 13.04 3.72
CA ALA A 152 5.17 13.86 2.87
C ALA A 152 6.63 13.40 3.00
N ARG A 153 7.35 13.19 1.88
CA ARG A 153 8.71 12.66 1.86
C ARG A 153 9.60 13.36 0.85
N LEU A 154 10.85 13.60 1.23
CA LEU A 154 11.87 14.11 0.32
C LEU A 154 12.19 13.09 -0.77
N GLN A 155 12.32 11.83 -0.41
CA GLN A 155 12.63 10.71 -1.31
C GLN A 155 11.41 9.81 -1.48
N ALA A 156 11.29 9.23 -2.67
CA ALA A 156 10.25 8.25 -2.97
C ALA A 156 10.37 7.01 -2.06
N VAL A 157 9.23 6.51 -1.59
CA VAL A 157 9.15 5.31 -0.76
C VAL A 157 8.42 4.20 -1.51
N ASP A 158 8.76 2.94 -1.19
CA ASP A 158 8.16 1.75 -1.82
C ASP A 158 7.00 1.15 -1.00
N THR A 159 6.60 1.83 0.09
CA THR A 159 5.55 1.33 1.00
C THR A 159 4.62 2.45 1.45
N LEU A 160 3.40 2.07 1.80
CA LEU A 160 2.34 2.95 2.29
C LEU A 160 1.87 2.48 3.66
N GLN A 161 1.27 3.41 4.42
CA GLN A 161 0.50 3.10 5.61
C GLN A 161 -0.98 3.15 5.27
N GLY A 162 -1.72 2.12 5.63
CA GLY A 162 -3.15 2.00 5.39
C GLY A 162 -3.64 0.58 5.62
N LYS A 163 -4.94 0.37 5.48
CA LYS A 163 -5.58 -0.93 5.65
C LYS A 163 -6.79 -1.04 4.74
N TRP A 164 -6.96 -2.20 4.11
CA TRP A 164 -8.18 -2.54 3.39
C TRP A 164 -9.31 -2.90 4.34
N ASN A 165 -10.46 -2.27 4.15
CA ASN A 165 -11.70 -2.59 4.87
C ASN A 165 -12.80 -2.91 3.86
N ALA A 166 -13.72 -3.82 4.21
CA ALA A 166 -14.99 -3.89 3.50
C ALA A 166 -15.80 -2.61 3.77
N ALA A 167 -16.66 -2.23 2.83
CA ALA A 167 -17.59 -1.12 3.07
C ALA A 167 -18.63 -1.56 4.09
N ASP A 168 -18.44 -1.14 5.33
CA ASP A 168 -19.37 -1.22 6.44
C ASP A 168 -19.67 0.18 6.98
N THR A 169 -20.61 0.32 7.89
CA THR A 169 -21.04 1.63 8.43
C THR A 169 -19.85 2.46 8.94
N GLU A 170 -18.91 1.86 9.69
CA GLU A 170 -17.79 2.63 10.26
C GLU A 170 -16.72 2.96 9.22
N SER A 171 -16.37 2.03 8.35
CA SER A 171 -15.41 2.28 7.28
C SER A 171 -15.95 3.32 6.28
N ILE A 172 -17.21 3.25 5.89
CA ILE A 172 -17.87 4.25 5.04
C ILE A 172 -17.86 5.61 5.72
N ARG A 173 -18.20 5.67 7.00
CA ARG A 173 -18.29 6.91 7.78
C ARG A 173 -17.00 7.72 7.76
N GLN A 174 -15.85 7.05 7.80
CA GLN A 174 -14.53 7.69 7.82
C GLN A 174 -13.94 7.89 6.41
N PHE A 175 -14.47 7.22 5.41
CA PHE A 175 -13.93 7.23 4.05
C PHE A 175 -14.35 8.47 3.26
N SER A 176 -13.59 8.83 2.22
CA SER A 176 -13.92 9.89 1.27
C SER A 176 -15.33 9.74 0.72
N ALA A 177 -16.17 10.73 0.92
CA ALA A 177 -17.53 10.73 0.35
C ALA A 177 -17.52 10.71 -1.18
N THR A 178 -16.65 11.53 -1.80
CA THR A 178 -16.50 11.60 -3.26
C THR A 178 -16.07 10.26 -3.84
N ALA A 179 -15.06 9.63 -3.28
CA ALA A 179 -14.60 8.32 -3.74
C ALA A 179 -15.64 7.23 -3.49
N TYR A 180 -16.32 7.27 -2.33
CA TYR A 180 -17.36 6.30 -2.00
C TYR A 180 -18.52 6.34 -2.98
N TYR A 181 -19.11 7.51 -3.25
CA TYR A 181 -20.23 7.64 -4.20
C TYR A 181 -19.84 7.20 -5.61
N PHE A 182 -18.64 7.56 -6.06
CA PHE A 182 -18.09 7.05 -7.32
C PHE A 182 -18.02 5.52 -7.33
N GLY A 183 -17.36 4.93 -6.34
CA GLY A 183 -17.15 3.49 -6.29
C GLY A 183 -18.43 2.69 -6.05
N SER A 184 -19.36 3.18 -5.22
CA SER A 184 -20.67 2.58 -5.00
C SER A 184 -21.50 2.54 -6.29
N THR A 185 -21.49 3.65 -7.06
CA THR A 185 -22.17 3.73 -8.36
C THR A 185 -21.54 2.76 -9.36
N LEU A 186 -20.20 2.72 -9.44
CA LEU A 186 -19.47 1.81 -10.32
C LEU A 186 -19.75 0.35 -9.95
N ARG A 187 -19.71 0.02 -8.66
CA ARG A 187 -19.99 -1.31 -8.14
C ARG A 187 -21.40 -1.79 -8.50
N LYS A 188 -22.42 -0.91 -8.33
CA LYS A 188 -23.82 -1.19 -8.69
C LYS A 188 -23.98 -1.41 -10.20
N SER A 189 -23.29 -0.62 -11.02
CA SER A 189 -23.35 -0.69 -12.48
C SER A 189 -22.67 -1.92 -13.05
N LEU A 190 -21.43 -2.20 -12.61
CA LEU A 190 -20.64 -3.32 -13.14
C LEU A 190 -20.96 -4.66 -12.49
N ARG A 191 -21.49 -4.67 -11.27
CA ARG A 191 -21.79 -5.87 -10.46
C ARG A 191 -20.57 -6.76 -10.16
N ILE A 192 -19.36 -6.18 -10.18
CA ILE A 192 -18.09 -6.84 -9.86
C ILE A 192 -17.44 -6.18 -8.64
N PRO A 193 -16.47 -6.81 -7.96
CA PRO A 193 -15.72 -6.17 -6.88
C PRO A 193 -15.08 -4.87 -7.32
N VAL A 194 -15.06 -3.87 -6.42
CA VAL A 194 -14.40 -2.58 -6.62
C VAL A 194 -13.53 -2.25 -5.41
N GLY A 195 -12.28 -1.91 -5.66
CA GLY A 195 -11.33 -1.40 -4.68
C GLY A 195 -11.07 0.09 -4.89
N LEU A 196 -11.24 0.88 -3.84
CA LEU A 196 -10.97 2.31 -3.84
C LEU A 196 -9.78 2.61 -2.95
N ILE A 197 -8.76 3.26 -3.51
CA ILE A 197 -7.58 3.70 -2.79
C ILE A 197 -7.62 5.23 -2.74
N VAL A 198 -7.90 5.79 -1.56
CA VAL A 198 -7.89 7.23 -1.36
C VAL A 198 -6.51 7.68 -0.90
N THR A 199 -5.93 8.59 -1.68
CA THR A 199 -4.69 9.29 -1.35
C THR A 199 -4.95 10.79 -1.50
N SER A 200 -5.26 11.47 -0.39
CA SER A 200 -5.67 12.88 -0.40
C SER A 200 -5.11 13.62 0.80
N TRP A 201 -4.92 14.94 0.63
CA TRP A 201 -4.51 15.82 1.71
C TRP A 201 -5.05 17.24 1.45
N GLY A 202 -5.95 17.71 2.29
CA GLY A 202 -6.59 19.02 2.17
C GLY A 202 -5.58 20.16 2.17
N GLY A 203 -5.78 21.14 1.25
CA GLY A 203 -4.90 22.26 1.08
C GLY A 203 -3.59 21.96 0.37
N SER A 204 -3.45 20.78 -0.25
CA SER A 204 -2.25 20.42 -1.01
C SER A 204 -2.13 21.24 -2.30
N ALA A 205 -0.88 21.53 -2.68
CA ALA A 205 -0.54 22.11 -3.96
C ALA A 205 -0.45 21.02 -5.05
N CYS A 206 -0.71 21.36 -6.29
CA CYS A 206 -0.64 20.42 -7.43
C CYS A 206 0.76 19.83 -7.56
N GLU A 207 1.78 20.64 -7.44
CA GLU A 207 3.20 20.30 -7.56
C GLU A 207 3.64 19.24 -6.52
N ALA A 208 2.96 19.19 -5.39
CA ALA A 208 3.24 18.19 -4.35
C ALA A 208 2.91 16.76 -4.80
N TRP A 209 1.96 16.60 -5.74
CA TRP A 209 1.51 15.32 -6.29
C TRP A 209 2.23 14.93 -7.59
N MET A 210 3.19 15.72 -8.05
CA MET A 210 3.94 15.48 -9.28
C MET A 210 5.32 14.91 -8.98
N SER A 211 5.81 14.02 -9.86
CA SER A 211 7.20 13.54 -9.76
C SER A 211 8.18 14.65 -10.13
N SER A 212 9.43 14.55 -9.66
CA SER A 212 10.49 15.49 -10.02
C SER A 212 10.74 15.54 -11.53
N ASP A 213 10.55 14.42 -12.24
CA ASP A 213 10.72 14.38 -13.70
C ASP A 213 9.67 15.21 -14.43
N TRP A 214 8.40 15.13 -14.02
CA TRP A 214 7.35 15.96 -14.58
C TRP A 214 7.55 17.45 -14.26
N LEU A 215 8.06 17.78 -13.05
CA LEU A 215 8.30 19.16 -12.65
C LEU A 215 9.46 19.83 -13.40
N LYS A 216 10.32 19.08 -14.10
CA LYS A 216 11.34 19.66 -15.02
C LYS A 216 10.74 20.56 -16.11
N ALA A 217 9.49 20.34 -16.48
CA ALA A 217 8.77 21.20 -17.43
C ALA A 217 8.35 22.57 -16.83
N PHE A 218 8.51 22.77 -15.52
CA PHE A 218 8.11 23.96 -14.77
C PHE A 218 9.32 24.53 -14.01
N PRO A 219 10.24 25.25 -14.68
CA PRO A 219 11.53 25.67 -14.11
C PRO A 219 11.41 26.61 -12.92
N ASP A 220 10.28 27.31 -12.76
CA ASP A 220 10.01 28.20 -11.63
C ASP A 220 9.67 27.45 -10.36
N VAL A 221 9.35 26.17 -10.42
CA VAL A 221 9.04 25.33 -9.25
C VAL A 221 10.35 24.86 -8.62
N LYS A 222 10.62 25.37 -7.41
CA LYS A 222 11.81 24.97 -6.64
C LYS A 222 11.56 23.66 -5.93
N LEU A 223 12.37 22.65 -6.25
CA LEU A 223 12.33 21.35 -5.57
C LEU A 223 12.95 21.44 -4.16
N PRO A 224 12.44 20.68 -3.18
CA PRO A 224 13.04 20.61 -1.84
C PRO A 224 14.42 19.94 -1.93
N THR A 225 15.35 20.41 -1.09
CA THR A 225 16.71 19.88 -1.04
C THR A 225 17.01 19.09 0.24
N ASN A 226 16.14 19.22 1.25
CA ASN A 226 16.33 18.58 2.55
C ASN A 226 14.98 18.35 3.25
N GLU A 227 14.97 17.52 4.29
CA GLU A 227 13.76 17.18 5.05
C GLU A 227 13.11 18.40 5.75
N LYS A 228 13.89 19.41 6.14
CA LYS A 228 13.32 20.63 6.78
C LYS A 228 12.42 21.40 5.81
N ASP A 229 12.72 21.38 4.51
CA ASP A 229 11.85 22.00 3.50
C ASP A 229 10.53 21.25 3.42
N VAL A 230 10.58 19.91 3.47
CA VAL A 230 9.39 19.05 3.48
C VAL A 230 8.55 19.30 4.74
N ASP A 231 9.17 19.29 5.91
CA ASP A 231 8.47 19.51 7.19
C ASP A 231 7.79 20.88 7.25
N LYS A 232 8.45 21.91 6.74
CA LYS A 232 7.94 23.28 6.71
C LYS A 232 6.74 23.47 5.79
N LEU A 233 6.77 22.87 4.60
CA LEU A 233 5.76 23.03 3.56
C LEU A 233 4.70 21.92 3.59
N ALA A 234 5.05 20.73 4.13
CA ALA A 234 4.21 19.54 4.23
C ALA A 234 3.47 19.24 2.92
N GLN A 235 2.14 19.34 2.91
CA GLN A 235 1.30 19.04 1.74
C GLN A 235 1.45 20.01 0.57
N ARG A 236 2.19 21.11 0.73
CA ARG A 236 2.50 22.07 -0.37
C ARG A 236 3.91 21.91 -0.91
N CYS A 237 4.72 21.04 -0.32
CA CYS A 237 6.08 20.81 -0.76
C CYS A 237 6.09 20.09 -2.11
N PRO A 238 6.70 20.67 -3.17
CA PRO A 238 6.79 20.01 -4.47
C PRO A 238 7.34 18.58 -4.34
N THR A 239 6.76 17.63 -5.06
CA THR A 239 7.06 16.19 -5.08
C THR A 239 6.77 15.41 -3.79
N ALA A 240 6.59 16.06 -2.65
CA ALA A 240 6.61 15.35 -1.37
C ALA A 240 5.45 14.37 -1.17
N LEU A 241 4.26 14.68 -1.68
CA LEU A 241 3.11 13.78 -1.62
C LEU A 241 3.18 12.69 -2.70
N TYR A 242 3.71 13.02 -3.87
CA TYR A 242 4.04 12.01 -4.86
C TYR A 242 4.98 10.96 -4.25
N ASN A 243 6.10 11.39 -3.68
CA ASN A 243 7.10 10.51 -3.10
C ASN A 243 6.55 9.63 -1.96
N GLY A 244 5.73 10.21 -1.08
CA GLY A 244 5.25 9.54 0.13
C GLY A 244 3.92 8.82 -0.01
N MET A 245 3.08 9.16 -1.01
CA MET A 245 1.69 8.70 -1.08
C MET A 245 1.26 8.16 -2.44
N LEU A 246 1.91 8.54 -3.56
CA LEU A 246 1.57 8.07 -4.92
C LEU A 246 2.61 7.13 -5.53
N HIS A 247 3.89 7.41 -5.31
CA HIS A 247 4.97 6.62 -5.92
C HIS A 247 4.82 5.10 -5.75
N PRO A 248 4.41 4.57 -4.58
CA PRO A 248 4.25 3.13 -4.42
C PRO A 248 3.25 2.50 -5.40
N PHE A 249 2.26 3.26 -5.87
CA PHE A 249 1.29 2.78 -6.87
C PHE A 249 1.82 2.84 -8.30
N SER A 250 2.83 3.65 -8.58
CA SER A 250 3.44 3.73 -9.92
C SER A 250 4.21 2.46 -10.30
N VAL A 251 4.50 1.63 -9.32
CA VAL A 251 5.22 0.35 -9.48
C VAL A 251 4.33 -0.89 -9.28
N TRP A 252 3.07 -0.66 -8.92
CA TRP A 252 2.03 -1.71 -8.68
C TRP A 252 1.34 -2.25 -9.93
#